data_3e10fddaad4ca1d877702600358dd84c
#
_entry.id   3e10fddaad4ca1d877702600358dd84c
#
_cell.length_a   1.000
_cell.length_b   1.000
_cell.length_c   1.000
_cell.angle_alpha   90.00
_cell.angle_beta   90.00
_cell.angle_gamma   90.00
#
_symmetry.space_group_name_H-M   'P 1'
#
loop_
_entity.id
_entity.type
_entity.pdbx_description
1 polymer ?
#
loop_
_entity_poly.entity_id
_entity_poly.type
_entity_poly.pdbx_seq_one_letter_code
_entity_poly.pdbx_strand_id
1 'polypeptide(L)'
;AVKDTEEISWVLKNINLKLTKGTRIGFIGITGSGKSTLLDIIMGLLPVTGGEFTVDNQPITAENKRAWQAHIAHVPQNIYLSDSTIEENIAFGIPQAKIDHQRVEEVVKQAQIAELIEGWGDGYQTFVGERGIRLSGGQRQRIGIARALYKQADVLIFDEATSALDHETEQSVMQAIESLNKDLTILIIAHRLTTLKGCDTIVKLDSNHTIHTGTYQEIIDAEV
;
A
#
# COMPACT_ATOMS: atom_id res chain seq x y z
N ALA A 1 -4.54 -49.29 -8.76
CA ALA A 1 -4.55 -47.90 -9.13
C ALA A 1 -4.88 -47.06 -7.87
N VAL A 2 -3.85 -46.52 -7.25
CA VAL A 2 -3.98 -45.60 -6.11
C VAL A 2 -4.32 -44.26 -6.76
N LYS A 3 -5.53 -43.74 -6.53
CA LYS A 3 -5.86 -42.35 -6.78
C LYS A 3 -5.27 -41.57 -5.60
N ASP A 4 -4.15 -40.91 -5.83
CA ASP A 4 -3.69 -39.83 -4.99
C ASP A 4 -4.75 -38.72 -5.06
N THR A 5 -5.56 -38.60 -4.01
CA THR A 5 -6.33 -37.40 -3.76
C THR A 5 -5.33 -36.35 -3.33
N GLU A 6 -4.85 -35.53 -4.28
CA GLU A 6 -4.18 -34.28 -3.93
C GLU A 6 -5.15 -33.48 -3.04
N GLU A 7 -4.85 -33.41 -1.74
CA GLU A 7 -5.54 -32.49 -0.86
C GLU A 7 -5.31 -31.08 -1.39
N ILE A 8 -6.38 -30.42 -1.82
CA ILE A 8 -6.31 -29.03 -2.27
C ILE A 8 -5.87 -28.19 -1.08
N SER A 9 -4.63 -27.71 -1.12
CA SER A 9 -4.09 -26.79 -0.13
C SER A 9 -4.61 -25.37 -0.45
N TRP A 10 -5.49 -24.83 0.38
CA TRP A 10 -6.00 -23.47 0.26
C TRP A 10 -5.02 -22.48 0.88
N VAL A 11 -4.65 -21.43 0.12
CA VAL A 11 -3.90 -20.29 0.65
C VAL A 11 -4.82 -19.34 1.44
N LEU A 12 -6.07 -19.22 1.02
CA LEU A 12 -7.13 -18.45 1.68
C LEU A 12 -8.41 -19.27 1.62
N LYS A 13 -9.13 -19.38 2.75
CA LYS A 13 -10.34 -20.20 2.84
C LYS A 13 -11.44 -19.43 3.56
N ASN A 14 -12.65 -19.42 2.95
CA ASN A 14 -13.84 -18.81 3.53
C ASN A 14 -13.63 -17.34 3.95
N ILE A 15 -12.94 -16.56 3.12
CA ILE A 15 -12.71 -15.14 3.38
C ILE A 15 -13.99 -14.36 3.08
N ASN A 16 -14.59 -13.79 4.12
CA ASN A 16 -15.72 -12.88 4.01
C ASN A 16 -15.28 -11.51 4.56
N LEU A 17 -14.92 -10.61 3.68
CA LEU A 17 -14.35 -9.30 4.02
C LEU A 17 -15.09 -8.21 3.26
N LYS A 18 -15.54 -7.19 3.99
CA LYS A 18 -16.10 -5.97 3.42
C LYS A 18 -15.24 -4.78 3.82
N LEU A 19 -14.72 -4.08 2.84
CA LEU A 19 -13.93 -2.85 3.01
C LEU A 19 -14.80 -1.67 2.61
N THR A 20 -14.86 -0.64 3.45
CA THR A 20 -15.67 0.55 3.21
C THR A 20 -14.79 1.65 2.61
N LYS A 21 -15.31 2.36 1.60
CA LYS A 21 -14.63 3.51 1.01
C LYS A 21 -14.31 4.57 2.08
N GLY A 22 -13.15 5.20 1.97
CA GLY A 22 -12.72 6.26 2.88
C GLY A 22 -12.28 5.76 4.27
N THR A 23 -12.05 4.45 4.45
CA THR A 23 -11.56 3.89 5.72
C THR A 23 -10.09 3.48 5.61
N ARG A 24 -9.43 3.43 6.76
CA ARG A 24 -8.07 2.90 6.92
C ARG A 24 -8.15 1.50 7.49
N ILE A 25 -7.64 0.53 6.73
CA ILE A 25 -7.71 -0.89 7.09
C ILE A 25 -6.30 -1.43 7.25
N GLY A 26 -6.00 -1.95 8.43
CA GLY A 26 -4.74 -2.60 8.74
C GLY A 26 -4.82 -4.11 8.49
N PHE A 27 -3.80 -4.69 7.87
CA PHE A 27 -3.67 -6.14 7.69
C PHE A 27 -2.48 -6.64 8.49
N ILE A 28 -2.70 -7.62 9.36
CA ILE A 28 -1.67 -8.25 10.17
C ILE A 28 -1.83 -9.78 10.14
N GLY A 29 -0.76 -10.49 10.39
CA GLY A 29 -0.72 -11.94 10.47
C GLY A 29 0.70 -12.46 10.30
N ILE A 30 0.92 -13.71 10.64
CA ILE A 30 2.23 -14.36 10.52
C ILE A 30 2.67 -14.47 9.05
N THR A 31 3.96 -14.63 8.84
CA THR A 31 4.50 -14.92 7.50
C THR A 31 3.87 -16.21 6.97
N GLY A 32 3.42 -16.20 5.71
CA GLY A 32 2.74 -17.34 5.09
C GLY A 32 1.23 -17.45 5.38
N SER A 33 0.62 -16.54 6.16
CA SER A 33 -0.83 -16.57 6.42
C SER A 33 -1.71 -16.20 5.22
N GLY A 34 -1.11 -15.76 4.10
CA GLY A 34 -1.86 -15.40 2.89
C GLY A 34 -2.10 -13.90 2.71
N LYS A 35 -1.51 -13.01 3.52
CA LYS A 35 -1.66 -11.55 3.39
C LYS A 35 -1.37 -11.03 1.98
N SER A 36 -0.20 -11.36 1.44
CA SER A 36 0.19 -10.93 0.08
C SER A 36 -0.77 -11.47 -0.98
N THR A 37 -1.21 -12.73 -0.85
CA THR A 37 -2.21 -13.32 -1.75
C THR A 37 -3.55 -12.58 -1.68
N LEU A 38 -4.01 -12.22 -0.48
CA LEU A 38 -5.24 -11.45 -0.31
C LEU A 38 -5.14 -10.08 -0.97
N LEU A 39 -3.99 -9.41 -0.82
CA LEU A 39 -3.74 -8.12 -1.47
C LEU A 39 -3.66 -8.24 -2.99
N ASP A 40 -2.99 -9.28 -3.49
CA ASP A 40 -2.90 -9.53 -4.94
C ASP A 40 -4.30 -9.73 -5.54
N ILE A 41 -5.20 -10.38 -4.80
CA ILE A 41 -6.62 -10.50 -5.19
C ILE A 41 -7.29 -9.12 -5.16
N ILE A 42 -7.14 -8.34 -4.08
CA ILE A 42 -7.71 -7.00 -3.96
C ILE A 42 -7.18 -6.08 -5.07
N MET A 43 -5.90 -6.20 -5.42
CA MET A 43 -5.29 -5.45 -6.53
C MET A 43 -5.69 -5.97 -7.93
N GLY A 44 -6.47 -7.05 -8.02
CA GLY A 44 -6.82 -7.66 -9.30
C GLY A 44 -5.64 -8.30 -10.03
N LEU A 45 -4.56 -8.62 -9.32
CA LEU A 45 -3.38 -9.32 -9.87
C LEU A 45 -3.62 -10.81 -9.94
N LEU A 46 -4.29 -11.38 -8.92
CA LEU A 46 -4.69 -12.78 -8.87
C LEU A 46 -6.22 -12.91 -8.95
N PRO A 47 -6.75 -13.84 -9.74
CA PRO A 47 -8.17 -14.16 -9.73
C PRO A 47 -8.52 -14.98 -8.48
N VAL A 48 -9.76 -14.88 -8.00
CA VAL A 48 -10.30 -15.83 -7.02
C VAL A 48 -10.54 -17.19 -7.69
N THR A 49 -10.24 -18.28 -6.96
CA THR A 49 -10.49 -19.65 -7.44
C THR A 49 -11.85 -20.18 -6.99
N GLY A 50 -12.48 -19.53 -6.01
CA GLY A 50 -13.82 -19.81 -5.52
C GLY A 50 -14.39 -18.57 -4.84
N GLY A 51 -15.72 -18.41 -4.88
CA GLY A 51 -16.38 -17.19 -4.42
C GLY A 51 -16.27 -16.05 -5.44
N GLU A 52 -16.37 -14.82 -4.98
CA GLU A 52 -16.33 -13.64 -5.82
C GLU A 52 -15.58 -12.49 -5.13
N PHE A 53 -14.97 -11.62 -5.95
CA PHE A 53 -14.45 -10.34 -5.52
C PHE A 53 -15.23 -9.24 -6.24
N THR A 54 -15.86 -8.36 -5.46
CA THR A 54 -16.69 -7.27 -6.00
C THR A 54 -16.20 -5.91 -5.53
N VAL A 55 -16.37 -4.89 -6.37
CA VAL A 55 -16.18 -3.48 -6.03
C VAL A 55 -17.48 -2.75 -6.38
N ASP A 56 -18.08 -2.07 -5.41
CA ASP A 56 -19.38 -1.39 -5.54
C ASP A 56 -20.45 -2.31 -6.14
N ASN A 57 -20.52 -3.56 -5.67
CA ASN A 57 -21.41 -4.64 -6.13
C ASN A 57 -21.16 -5.09 -7.59
N GLN A 58 -20.07 -4.69 -8.21
CA GLN A 58 -19.68 -5.16 -9.54
C GLN A 58 -18.56 -6.20 -9.39
N PRO A 59 -18.73 -7.43 -9.92
CA PRO A 59 -17.70 -8.44 -9.87
C PRO A 59 -16.49 -8.01 -10.72
N ILE A 60 -15.30 -8.20 -10.16
CA ILE A 60 -14.04 -7.96 -10.87
C ILE A 60 -13.64 -9.21 -11.63
N THR A 61 -13.55 -9.08 -12.94
CA THR A 61 -13.26 -10.14 -13.89
C THR A 61 -12.00 -9.82 -14.71
N ALA A 62 -11.56 -10.76 -15.54
CA ALA A 62 -10.45 -10.52 -16.47
C ALA A 62 -10.70 -9.35 -17.43
N GLU A 63 -11.95 -9.05 -17.72
CA GLU A 63 -12.36 -8.00 -18.69
C GLU A 63 -12.27 -6.59 -18.07
N ASN A 64 -12.68 -6.43 -16.81
CA ASN A 64 -12.77 -5.12 -16.16
C ASN A 64 -11.65 -4.85 -15.11
N LYS A 65 -10.79 -5.82 -14.78
CA LYS A 65 -9.74 -5.67 -13.78
C LYS A 65 -8.79 -4.48 -14.04
N ARG A 66 -8.53 -4.14 -15.30
CA ARG A 66 -7.70 -2.99 -15.66
C ARG A 66 -8.34 -1.66 -15.25
N ALA A 67 -9.67 -1.55 -15.38
CA ALA A 67 -10.39 -0.38 -14.91
C ALA A 67 -10.27 -0.26 -13.39
N TRP A 68 -10.44 -1.38 -12.65
CA TRP A 68 -10.22 -1.41 -11.20
C TRP A 68 -8.79 -1.04 -10.80
N GLN A 69 -7.78 -1.59 -11.49
CA GLN A 69 -6.36 -1.30 -11.24
C GLN A 69 -6.00 0.18 -11.45
N ALA A 70 -6.73 0.91 -12.29
CA ALA A 70 -6.54 2.34 -12.46
C ALA A 70 -6.87 3.14 -11.19
N HIS A 71 -7.77 2.63 -10.33
CA HIS A 71 -8.15 3.22 -9.05
C HIS A 71 -7.22 2.88 -7.89
N ILE A 72 -6.20 2.04 -8.11
CA ILE A 72 -5.28 1.58 -7.06
C ILE A 72 -3.89 2.18 -7.28
N ALA A 73 -3.27 2.66 -6.21
CA ALA A 73 -1.85 2.91 -6.16
C ALA A 73 -1.21 2.07 -5.05
N HIS A 74 -0.10 1.43 -5.38
CA HIS A 74 0.63 0.54 -4.49
C HIS A 74 1.99 1.16 -4.13
N VAL A 75 2.27 1.21 -2.84
CA VAL A 75 3.54 1.63 -2.25
C VAL A 75 4.20 0.38 -1.67
N PRO A 76 5.12 -0.27 -2.38
CA PRO A 76 5.76 -1.50 -1.93
C PRO A 76 6.78 -1.22 -0.81
N GLN A 77 7.20 -2.27 -0.11
CA GLN A 77 8.25 -2.23 0.90
C GLN A 77 9.54 -1.60 0.37
N ASN A 78 9.96 -1.98 -0.83
CA ASN A 78 11.15 -1.47 -1.48
C ASN A 78 10.75 -0.55 -2.64
N ILE A 79 10.91 0.75 -2.44
CA ILE A 79 10.64 1.75 -3.49
C ILE A 79 11.76 1.72 -4.52
N TYR A 80 11.41 1.36 -5.74
CA TYR A 80 12.30 1.54 -6.87
C TYR A 80 12.28 3.01 -7.33
N LEU A 81 13.46 3.61 -7.41
CA LEU A 81 13.67 4.93 -8.00
C LEU A 81 14.59 4.79 -9.21
N SER A 82 14.19 5.40 -10.33
CA SER A 82 15.02 5.50 -11.51
C SER A 82 16.13 6.54 -11.30
N ASP A 83 17.24 6.39 -11.99
CA ASP A 83 18.30 7.40 -12.02
C ASP A 83 17.85 8.60 -12.86
N SER A 84 17.02 9.41 -12.26
CA SER A 84 16.39 10.59 -12.83
C SER A 84 16.11 11.62 -11.74
N THR A 85 15.39 12.68 -12.04
CA THR A 85 15.06 13.72 -11.07
C THR A 85 14.00 13.25 -10.07
N ILE A 86 13.86 13.97 -8.96
CA ILE A 86 12.78 13.77 -7.97
C ILE A 86 11.42 13.87 -8.66
N GLU A 87 11.22 14.89 -9.48
CA GLU A 87 9.98 15.14 -10.20
C GLU A 87 9.59 13.98 -11.12
N GLU A 88 10.54 13.49 -11.92
CA GLU A 88 10.33 12.35 -12.82
C GLU A 88 10.05 11.06 -12.04
N ASN A 89 10.65 10.90 -10.86
CA ASN A 89 10.37 9.77 -9.98
C ASN A 89 8.97 9.84 -9.35
N ILE A 90 8.46 11.04 -9.04
CA ILE A 90 7.09 11.22 -8.53
C ILE A 90 6.08 11.01 -9.66
N ALA A 91 6.29 11.65 -10.81
CA ALA A 91 5.46 11.50 -12.01
C ALA A 91 5.86 10.26 -12.84
N PHE A 92 6.23 9.17 -12.19
CA PHE A 92 6.78 7.97 -12.82
C PHE A 92 5.89 7.44 -13.95
N GLY A 93 6.52 7.25 -15.13
CA GLY A 93 5.83 6.78 -16.33
C GLY A 93 5.13 7.89 -17.14
N ILE A 94 5.21 9.14 -16.70
CA ILE A 94 4.72 10.30 -17.46
C ILE A 94 5.89 10.92 -18.24
N PRO A 95 5.75 11.17 -19.54
CA PRO A 95 6.78 11.89 -20.30
C PRO A 95 7.08 13.25 -19.69
N GLN A 96 8.36 13.63 -19.58
CA GLN A 96 8.80 14.87 -18.94
C GLN A 96 8.00 16.12 -19.37
N ALA A 97 7.75 16.26 -20.69
CA ALA A 97 6.99 17.38 -21.23
C ALA A 97 5.48 17.40 -20.83
N LYS A 98 5.00 16.36 -20.15
CA LYS A 98 3.60 16.22 -19.70
C LYS A 98 3.48 16.15 -18.18
N ILE A 99 4.57 16.34 -17.46
CA ILE A 99 4.54 16.37 -15.99
C ILE A 99 3.80 17.63 -15.55
N ASP A 100 2.81 17.44 -14.69
CA ASP A 100 2.13 18.53 -14.00
C ASP A 100 2.95 18.91 -12.75
N HIS A 101 3.72 19.98 -12.87
CA HIS A 101 4.62 20.48 -11.83
C HIS A 101 3.85 20.95 -10.58
N GLN A 102 2.71 21.61 -10.76
CA GLN A 102 1.90 22.06 -9.63
C GLN A 102 1.42 20.86 -8.81
N ARG A 103 0.99 19.81 -9.50
CA ARG A 103 0.57 18.59 -8.85
C ARG A 103 1.73 17.87 -8.13
N VAL A 104 2.95 17.88 -8.71
CA VAL A 104 4.14 17.36 -8.01
C VAL A 104 4.34 18.09 -6.68
N GLU A 105 4.26 19.43 -6.67
CA GLU A 105 4.40 20.22 -5.45
C GLU A 105 3.30 19.90 -4.42
N GLU A 106 2.06 19.73 -4.86
CA GLU A 106 0.93 19.38 -3.98
C GLU A 106 1.14 18.04 -3.30
N VAL A 107 1.49 16.99 -4.07
CA VAL A 107 1.67 15.64 -3.49
C VAL A 107 2.94 15.53 -2.63
N VAL A 108 3.96 16.29 -2.92
CA VAL A 108 5.18 16.39 -2.11
C VAL A 108 4.90 16.98 -0.75
N LYS A 109 4.04 18.01 -0.67
CA LYS A 109 3.57 18.59 0.60
C LYS A 109 2.73 17.58 1.38
N GLN A 110 1.81 16.87 0.71
CA GLN A 110 1.00 15.81 1.34
C GLN A 110 1.86 14.65 1.87
N ALA A 111 2.92 14.28 1.15
CA ALA A 111 3.88 13.27 1.59
C ALA A 111 4.90 13.77 2.63
N GLN A 112 4.79 15.04 3.07
CA GLN A 112 5.64 15.68 4.08
C GLN A 112 7.14 15.59 3.76
N ILE A 113 7.52 15.84 2.50
CA ILE A 113 8.91 15.84 2.03
C ILE A 113 9.30 17.17 1.33
N ALA A 114 8.41 18.16 1.31
CA ALA A 114 8.62 19.43 0.62
C ALA A 114 9.84 20.19 1.14
N GLU A 115 9.94 20.41 2.45
CA GLU A 115 11.05 21.15 3.06
C GLU A 115 12.42 20.55 2.72
N LEU A 116 12.50 19.22 2.65
CA LEU A 116 13.74 18.54 2.29
C LEU A 116 14.10 18.81 0.83
N ILE A 117 13.15 18.68 -0.10
CA ILE A 117 13.38 18.87 -1.55
C ILE A 117 13.72 20.34 -1.83
N GLU A 118 13.00 21.27 -1.23
CA GLU A 118 13.22 22.72 -1.38
C GLU A 118 14.57 23.17 -0.79
N GLY A 119 15.10 22.43 0.20
CA GLY A 119 16.43 22.66 0.77
C GLY A 119 17.59 22.20 -0.11
N TRP A 120 17.34 21.44 -1.17
CA TRP A 120 18.37 21.05 -2.11
C TRP A 120 18.59 22.11 -3.21
N GLY A 121 19.85 22.30 -3.64
CA GLY A 121 20.19 23.36 -4.60
C GLY A 121 19.43 23.28 -5.93
N ASP A 122 19.14 22.06 -6.40
CA ASP A 122 18.39 21.81 -7.64
C ASP A 122 16.89 21.50 -7.39
N GLY A 123 16.43 21.52 -6.12
CA GLY A 123 15.04 21.29 -5.75
C GLY A 123 14.46 20.01 -6.37
N TYR A 124 13.35 20.13 -7.07
CA TYR A 124 12.67 19.04 -7.76
C TYR A 124 13.48 18.43 -8.92
N GLN A 125 14.45 19.15 -9.45
CA GLN A 125 15.35 18.70 -10.50
C GLN A 125 16.59 17.95 -9.96
N THR A 126 16.65 17.74 -8.64
CA THR A 126 17.73 16.98 -8.01
C THR A 126 17.69 15.53 -8.48
N PHE A 127 18.82 15.03 -9.00
CA PHE A 127 19.00 13.64 -9.37
C PHE A 127 19.16 12.75 -8.12
N VAL A 128 18.38 11.69 -8.04
CA VAL A 128 18.38 10.77 -6.90
C VAL A 128 19.53 9.76 -6.92
N GLY A 129 20.21 9.62 -8.08
CA GLY A 129 21.22 8.61 -8.33
C GLY A 129 20.65 7.22 -8.57
N GLU A 130 21.50 6.28 -8.95
CA GLU A 130 21.10 4.91 -9.23
C GLU A 130 20.36 4.31 -8.02
N ARG A 131 19.12 3.86 -8.24
CA ARG A 131 18.21 3.31 -7.21
C ARG A 131 17.98 4.23 -6.00
N GLY A 132 18.17 5.54 -6.14
CA GLY A 132 17.98 6.50 -5.06
C GLY A 132 19.02 6.39 -3.94
N ILE A 133 20.27 6.02 -4.27
CA ILE A 133 21.35 5.81 -3.30
C ILE A 133 21.64 7.06 -2.43
N ARG A 134 21.28 8.24 -2.92
CA ARG A 134 21.47 9.52 -2.21
C ARG A 134 20.39 9.80 -1.15
N LEU A 135 19.37 8.93 -1.05
CA LEU A 135 18.21 9.13 -0.19
C LEU A 135 18.19 8.13 0.97
N SER A 136 17.74 8.58 2.14
CA SER A 136 17.44 7.68 3.26
C SER A 136 16.25 6.77 2.95
N GLY A 137 16.06 5.71 3.74
CA GLY A 137 14.90 4.81 3.61
C GLY A 137 13.57 5.57 3.70
N GLY A 138 13.41 6.44 4.71
CA GLY A 138 12.20 7.25 4.90
C GLY A 138 11.97 8.26 3.79
N GLN A 139 13.03 8.86 3.25
CA GLN A 139 12.93 9.77 2.10
C GLN A 139 12.42 9.02 0.86
N ARG A 140 12.96 7.83 0.57
CA ARG A 140 12.47 6.97 -0.52
C ARG A 140 11.01 6.62 -0.34
N GLN A 141 10.59 6.23 0.88
CA GLN A 141 9.20 5.90 1.17
C GLN A 141 8.27 7.09 0.93
N ARG A 142 8.63 8.29 1.35
CA ARG A 142 7.83 9.50 1.11
C ARG A 142 7.74 9.86 -0.37
N ILE A 143 8.80 9.65 -1.15
CA ILE A 143 8.73 9.76 -2.62
C ILE A 143 7.77 8.72 -3.20
N GLY A 144 7.77 7.48 -2.68
CA GLY A 144 6.80 6.45 -3.05
C GLY A 144 5.36 6.85 -2.74
N ILE A 145 5.12 7.48 -1.58
CA ILE A 145 3.82 8.05 -1.22
C ILE A 145 3.42 9.17 -2.19
N ALA A 146 4.30 10.14 -2.45
CA ALA A 146 4.05 11.22 -3.40
C ALA A 146 3.72 10.68 -4.81
N ARG A 147 4.45 9.64 -5.27
CA ARG A 147 4.17 8.94 -6.54
C ARG A 147 2.77 8.33 -6.55
N ALA A 148 2.38 7.66 -5.47
CA ALA A 148 1.05 7.05 -5.35
C ALA A 148 -0.06 8.11 -5.38
N LEU A 149 0.14 9.23 -4.69
CA LEU A 149 -0.79 10.36 -4.68
C LEU A 149 -0.86 11.05 -6.06
N TYR A 150 0.27 11.15 -6.77
CA TYR A 150 0.31 11.73 -8.12
C TYR A 150 -0.58 10.97 -9.10
N LYS A 151 -0.75 9.66 -8.92
CA LYS A 151 -1.62 8.80 -9.74
C LYS A 151 -3.12 9.12 -9.59
N GLN A 152 -3.55 9.83 -8.53
CA GLN A 152 -4.98 10.11 -8.22
C GLN A 152 -5.82 8.84 -8.01
N ALA A 153 -5.24 7.84 -7.38
CA ALA A 153 -5.95 6.63 -7.04
C ALA A 153 -6.94 6.86 -5.88
N ASP A 154 -8.05 6.13 -5.87
CA ASP A 154 -9.03 6.13 -4.77
C ASP A 154 -8.61 5.20 -3.62
N VAL A 155 -7.77 4.22 -3.93
CA VAL A 155 -7.27 3.22 -2.98
C VAL A 155 -5.75 3.23 -2.96
N LEU A 156 -5.18 3.46 -1.78
CA LEU A 156 -3.74 3.39 -1.55
C LEU A 156 -3.42 2.13 -0.76
N ILE A 157 -2.47 1.34 -1.24
CA ILE A 157 -2.02 0.13 -0.57
C ILE A 157 -0.56 0.31 -0.16
N PHE A 158 -0.31 0.22 1.14
CA PHE A 158 1.03 0.27 1.74
C PHE A 158 1.44 -1.13 2.16
N ASP A 159 2.35 -1.74 1.40
CA ASP A 159 2.83 -3.09 1.67
C ASP A 159 4.15 -3.03 2.46
N GLU A 160 4.04 -3.22 3.78
CA GLU A 160 5.18 -3.20 4.70
C GLU A 160 6.07 -1.96 4.56
N ALA A 161 5.48 -0.84 4.16
CA ALA A 161 6.19 0.38 3.77
C ALA A 161 7.13 0.94 4.85
N THR A 162 7.02 0.49 6.10
CA THR A 162 7.82 0.97 7.24
C THR A 162 8.70 -0.11 7.86
N SER A 163 8.65 -1.36 7.41
CA SER A 163 9.29 -2.51 8.08
C SER A 163 10.81 -2.42 8.16
N ALA A 164 11.45 -1.74 7.21
CA ALA A 164 12.92 -1.54 7.17
C ALA A 164 13.38 -0.20 7.75
N LEU A 165 12.47 0.59 8.34
CA LEU A 165 12.77 1.89 8.91
C LEU A 165 13.04 1.77 10.42
N ASP A 166 13.86 2.69 10.93
CA ASP A 166 13.97 2.92 12.38
C ASP A 166 12.66 3.49 12.92
N HIS A 167 12.46 3.42 14.22
CA HIS A 167 11.19 3.76 14.87
C HIS A 167 10.77 5.23 14.66
N GLU A 168 11.70 6.17 14.69
CA GLU A 168 11.40 7.59 14.50
C GLU A 168 10.96 7.89 13.06
N THR A 169 11.69 7.33 12.11
CA THR A 169 11.35 7.42 10.68
C THR A 169 10.02 6.74 10.36
N GLU A 170 9.75 5.56 10.97
CA GLU A 170 8.46 4.87 10.87
C GLU A 170 7.31 5.75 11.34
N GLN A 171 7.41 6.34 12.53
CA GLN A 171 6.39 7.23 13.07
C GLN A 171 6.13 8.42 12.14
N SER A 172 7.19 9.03 11.62
CA SER A 172 7.10 10.17 10.71
C SER A 172 6.42 9.81 9.38
N VAL A 173 6.69 8.63 8.83
CA VAL A 173 6.00 8.13 7.62
C VAL A 173 4.53 7.83 7.93
N MET A 174 4.22 7.21 9.06
CA MET A 174 2.84 6.93 9.47
C MET A 174 2.04 8.21 9.69
N GLN A 175 2.62 9.25 10.29
CA GLN A 175 1.98 10.57 10.42
C GLN A 175 1.64 11.18 9.05
N ALA A 176 2.53 11.05 8.06
CA ALA A 176 2.25 11.48 6.70
C ALA A 176 1.03 10.73 6.13
N ILE A 177 0.97 9.40 6.29
CA ILE A 177 -0.17 8.58 5.85
C ILE A 177 -1.46 8.97 6.58
N GLU A 178 -1.40 9.21 7.89
CA GLU A 178 -2.55 9.62 8.71
C GLU A 178 -3.08 11.01 8.34
N SER A 179 -2.23 11.88 7.83
CA SER A 179 -2.61 13.23 7.38
C SER A 179 -3.27 13.26 5.99
N LEU A 180 -3.28 12.14 5.26
CA LEU A 180 -3.90 12.07 3.94
C LEU A 180 -5.42 12.26 4.00
N ASN A 181 -5.98 12.69 2.87
CA ASN A 181 -7.42 12.95 2.73
C ASN A 181 -8.24 11.73 3.19
N LYS A 182 -9.29 11.99 3.98
CA LYS A 182 -10.21 10.97 4.51
C LYS A 182 -11.09 10.31 3.43
N ASP A 183 -11.15 10.87 2.23
CA ASP A 183 -11.87 10.26 1.11
C ASP A 183 -11.10 9.07 0.49
N LEU A 184 -9.79 8.97 0.79
CA LEU A 184 -8.96 7.87 0.32
C LEU A 184 -9.20 6.62 1.15
N THR A 185 -9.37 5.50 0.49
CA THR A 185 -9.32 4.18 1.12
C THR A 185 -7.87 3.75 1.25
N ILE A 186 -7.43 3.45 2.47
CA ILE A 186 -6.03 3.13 2.74
C ILE A 186 -5.93 1.73 3.34
N LEU A 187 -5.17 0.86 2.68
CA LEU A 187 -4.86 -0.48 3.13
C LEU A 187 -3.38 -0.52 3.57
N ILE A 188 -3.12 -0.93 4.80
CA ILE A 188 -1.78 -0.95 5.39
C ILE A 188 -1.46 -2.37 5.83
N ILE A 189 -0.42 -2.96 5.25
CA ILE A 189 0.13 -4.22 5.73
C ILE A 189 1.29 -3.92 6.66
N ALA A 190 1.24 -4.49 7.85
CA ALA A 190 2.29 -4.35 8.82
C ALA A 190 2.60 -5.67 9.51
N HIS A 191 3.85 -5.81 9.94
CA HIS A 191 4.27 -6.89 10.84
C HIS A 191 4.05 -6.55 12.31
N ARG A 192 3.97 -5.25 12.63
CA ARG A 192 3.80 -4.76 13.99
C ARG A 192 2.39 -4.22 14.17
N LEU A 193 1.68 -4.74 15.15
CA LEU A 193 0.33 -4.27 15.46
C LEU A 193 0.33 -2.76 15.82
N THR A 194 1.39 -2.28 16.49
CA THR A 194 1.53 -0.87 16.86
C THR A 194 1.47 0.10 15.68
N THR A 195 1.92 -0.32 14.51
CA THR A 195 1.86 0.47 13.25
C THR A 195 0.41 0.70 12.79
N LEU A 196 -0.51 -0.18 13.20
CA LEU A 196 -1.92 -0.15 12.78
C LEU A 196 -2.84 0.59 13.78
N LYS A 197 -2.28 1.26 14.79
CA LYS A 197 -3.06 1.95 15.83
C LYS A 197 -4.03 3.00 15.29
N GLY A 198 -3.68 3.65 14.17
CA GLY A 198 -4.52 4.65 13.50
C GLY A 198 -5.51 4.09 12.48
N CYS A 199 -5.65 2.76 12.36
CA CYS A 199 -6.59 2.13 11.45
C CYS A 199 -7.99 2.04 12.05
N ASP A 200 -9.02 2.25 11.22
CA ASP A 200 -10.42 2.13 11.61
C ASP A 200 -10.80 0.66 11.85
N THR A 201 -10.20 -0.25 11.08
CA THR A 201 -10.42 -1.69 11.18
C THR A 201 -9.11 -2.43 10.98
N ILE A 202 -8.91 -3.52 11.71
CA ILE A 202 -7.80 -4.43 11.52
C ILE A 202 -8.34 -5.78 11.05
N VAL A 203 -7.69 -6.33 10.04
CA VAL A 203 -7.91 -7.66 9.49
C VAL A 203 -6.71 -8.52 9.88
N LYS A 204 -6.92 -9.44 10.81
CA LYS A 204 -5.90 -10.40 11.24
C LYS A 204 -6.09 -11.71 10.50
N LEU A 205 -5.05 -12.14 9.78
CA LEU A 205 -5.00 -13.44 9.14
C LEU A 205 -4.28 -14.43 10.08
N ASP A 206 -4.93 -15.54 10.36
CA ASP A 206 -4.37 -16.58 11.21
C ASP A 206 -3.63 -17.68 10.42
N SER A 207 -3.04 -18.64 11.14
CA SER A 207 -2.35 -19.79 10.56
C SER A 207 -3.28 -20.76 9.84
N ASN A 208 -4.57 -20.69 10.07
CA ASN A 208 -5.62 -21.54 9.46
C ASN A 208 -6.15 -20.91 8.16
N HIS A 209 -5.52 -19.82 7.69
CA HIS A 209 -5.92 -19.09 6.49
C HIS A 209 -7.33 -18.48 6.56
N THR A 210 -7.81 -18.19 7.77
CA THR A 210 -9.05 -17.47 8.03
C THR A 210 -8.77 -16.05 8.52
N ILE A 211 -9.79 -15.20 8.54
CA ILE A 211 -9.65 -13.80 8.95
C ILE A 211 -10.48 -13.53 10.21
N HIS A 212 -9.93 -12.64 11.05
CA HIS A 212 -10.64 -11.98 12.13
C HIS A 212 -10.60 -10.48 11.91
N THR A 213 -11.71 -9.80 12.07
CA THR A 213 -11.80 -8.35 11.90
C THR A 213 -12.23 -7.69 13.19
N GLY A 214 -11.64 -6.55 13.51
CA GLY A 214 -11.97 -5.79 14.72
C GLY A 214 -11.26 -4.45 14.76
N THR A 215 -11.52 -3.69 15.80
CA THR A 215 -10.75 -2.49 16.13
C THR A 215 -9.36 -2.88 16.66
N TYR A 216 -8.47 -1.90 16.73
CA TYR A 216 -7.14 -2.12 17.31
C TYR A 216 -7.20 -2.73 18.72
N GLN A 217 -8.11 -2.25 19.57
CA GLN A 217 -8.24 -2.73 20.94
C GLN A 217 -8.79 -4.18 20.98
N GLU A 218 -9.79 -4.50 20.18
CA GLU A 218 -10.37 -5.85 20.13
C GLU A 218 -9.35 -6.90 19.67
N ILE A 219 -8.45 -6.52 18.72
CA ILE A 219 -7.39 -7.43 18.26
C ILE A 219 -6.33 -7.65 19.33
N ILE A 220 -5.95 -6.60 20.11
CA ILE A 220 -5.03 -6.75 21.24
C ILE A 220 -5.63 -7.63 22.33
N ASP A 221 -6.88 -7.36 22.71
CA ASP A 221 -7.53 -8.08 23.82
C ASP A 221 -7.71 -9.57 23.50
N ALA A 222 -7.79 -9.92 22.23
CA ALA A 222 -7.84 -11.32 21.76
C ALA A 222 -6.47 -12.04 21.78
N GLU A 223 -5.36 -11.33 21.99
CA GLU A 223 -4.00 -11.90 22.10
C GLU A 223 -3.57 -12.15 23.56
N VAL A 224 -4.33 -11.68 24.53
CA VAL A 224 -4.11 -11.86 25.98
C VAL A 224 -4.92 -13.06 26.48
#